data_59bab51c96203947223acbb70f720135
#
_entry.id   59bab51c96203947223acbb70f720135
#
_cell.length_a   1.000
_cell.length_b   1.000
_cell.length_c   1.000
_cell.angle_alpha   90.00
_cell.angle_beta   90.00
_cell.angle_gamma   90.00
#
_symmetry.space_group_name_H-M   'P 1'
#
loop_
_entity.id
_entity.type
_entity.pdbx_description
1 polymer ?
#
loop_
_entity_poly.entity_id
_entity_poly.type
_entity_poly.pdbx_seq_one_letter_code
_entity_poly.pdbx_strand_id
1 'polypeptide(L)'
;MRTAYLYLLFLSLFATGCTSSTRQTDKERLYVSILPLRSLIEQIVGDDFKVDVLVPAGASPESFEPTPRQYVALNRSKLVFNVGLIDFEQNLLRDFPDREKLVNLSRGIRLLEGSCAHGHTHEPTGKARASEGHAHGIDPHIWTSPRALKQMAANAYDALRTSFPDSVRYTENYEKLLVRLDSLDTACAEALRQANVHTIVIYHPALTYYAADYGLEQLAVEHDGKEPSARHLARLIEEARRKKVRRVFYQAQYPASTVKVIAEDIGARSVKIDPLREDVIENIGEITRQLTSGNE
;
A
#
# COMPACT_ATOMS: atom_id res chain seq x y z
N MET A 1 37.48 39.36 68.72
CA MET A 1 36.10 38.84 68.58
C MET A 1 35.44 39.43 67.33
N ARG A 2 35.90 39.07 66.11
CA ARG A 2 35.31 39.60 64.88
C ARG A 2 35.60 38.69 63.65
N THR A 3 35.60 37.33 63.80
CA THR A 3 35.91 36.41 62.70
C THR A 3 35.03 35.15 62.67
N ALA A 4 33.90 35.15 63.40
CA ALA A 4 33.07 33.95 63.56
C ALA A 4 31.71 33.99 62.77
N TYR A 5 31.40 35.05 62.01
CA TYR A 5 30.09 35.20 61.38
C TYR A 5 30.11 35.06 59.84
N LEU A 6 31.20 34.65 59.24
CA LEU A 6 31.31 34.59 57.75
C LEU A 6 31.20 33.16 57.16
N TYR A 7 31.03 32.15 58.02
CA TYR A 7 30.95 30.74 57.56
C TYR A 7 29.52 30.11 57.54
N LEU A 8 28.50 30.88 57.92
CA LEU A 8 27.12 30.36 58.05
C LEU A 8 26.20 30.75 56.88
N LEU A 9 26.75 31.44 55.85
CA LEU A 9 25.92 31.90 54.71
C LEU A 9 26.20 31.18 53.37
N PHE A 10 26.96 30.06 53.38
CA PHE A 10 27.31 29.32 52.17
C PHE A 10 26.77 27.90 52.08
N LEU A 11 25.82 27.51 52.97
CA LEU A 11 25.33 26.14 53.04
C LEU A 11 23.83 26.01 52.72
N SER A 12 23.25 26.88 51.90
CA SER A 12 21.80 26.82 51.61
C SER A 12 21.43 26.98 50.13
N LEU A 13 22.29 26.55 49.17
CA LEU A 13 21.97 26.58 47.73
C LEU A 13 22.24 25.25 47.03
N PHE A 14 22.04 24.13 47.71
CA PHE A 14 21.92 22.82 47.03
C PHE A 14 20.49 22.30 47.21
N ALA A 15 19.50 23.04 46.73
CA ALA A 15 18.14 22.57 46.58
C ALA A 15 17.87 22.18 45.14
N THR A 16 18.02 20.87 44.86
CA THR A 16 17.13 20.05 44.05
C THR A 16 16.72 20.61 42.69
N GLY A 17 17.61 20.55 41.73
CA GLY A 17 17.21 20.39 40.34
C GLY A 17 16.78 18.94 40.08
N CYS A 18 15.58 18.53 40.49
CA CYS A 18 14.90 17.39 39.90
C CYS A 18 14.54 17.79 38.50
N THR A 19 15.47 17.62 37.53
CA THR A 19 15.13 17.46 36.14
C THR A 19 14.31 16.17 36.06
N SER A 20 12.99 16.29 36.07
CA SER A 20 12.10 15.26 35.55
C SER A 20 12.46 15.08 34.08
N SER A 21 13.41 14.20 33.85
CA SER A 21 13.60 13.56 32.57
C SER A 21 12.26 12.88 32.29
N THR A 22 11.42 13.51 31.49
CA THR A 22 10.29 12.86 30.83
C THR A 22 10.93 11.74 30.03
N ARG A 23 10.96 10.53 30.60
CA ARG A 23 11.19 9.31 29.84
C ARG A 23 10.14 9.35 28.74
N GLN A 24 10.54 9.75 27.56
CA GLN A 24 9.77 9.54 26.35
C GLN A 24 9.65 8.03 26.26
N THR A 25 8.53 7.49 26.74
CA THR A 25 8.22 6.06 26.64
C THR A 25 8.23 5.76 25.16
N ASP A 26 9.20 4.96 24.72
CA ASP A 26 9.32 4.55 23.32
C ASP A 26 7.99 3.88 22.97
N LYS A 27 7.21 4.50 22.05
CA LYS A 27 5.88 4.00 21.69
C LYS A 27 6.00 2.57 21.23
N GLU A 28 5.07 1.73 21.61
CA GLU A 28 4.97 0.37 21.09
C GLU A 28 4.83 0.39 19.57
N ARG A 29 5.30 -0.67 18.90
CA ARG A 29 5.43 -0.67 17.45
C ARG A 29 4.42 -1.60 16.80
N LEU A 30 3.82 -1.12 15.73
CA LEU A 30 3.13 -1.91 14.72
C LEU A 30 4.00 -1.94 13.47
N TYR A 31 3.86 -2.98 12.68
CA TYR A 31 4.51 -3.05 11.36
C TYR A 31 3.47 -3.19 10.25
N VAL A 32 3.79 -2.60 9.12
CA VAL A 32 3.05 -2.81 7.86
C VAL A 32 4.02 -3.26 6.78
N SER A 33 3.55 -4.03 5.81
CA SER A 33 4.39 -4.52 4.72
C SER A 33 4.79 -3.42 3.74
N ILE A 34 3.84 -2.54 3.36
CA ILE A 34 4.02 -1.48 2.36
C ILE A 34 3.50 -0.13 2.87
N LEU A 35 3.99 0.96 2.30
CA LEU A 35 3.66 2.33 2.69
C LEU A 35 2.16 2.67 2.68
N PRO A 36 1.34 2.29 1.69
CA PRO A 36 -0.10 2.57 1.70
C PRO A 36 -0.81 2.07 2.95
N LEU A 37 -0.38 0.92 3.50
CA LEU A 37 -0.96 0.37 4.73
C LEU A 37 -0.63 1.20 5.95
N ARG A 38 0.51 1.90 5.96
CA ARG A 38 0.91 2.75 7.08
C ARG A 38 -0.12 3.84 7.32
N SER A 39 -0.46 4.62 6.30
CA SER A 39 -1.44 5.67 6.45
C SER A 39 -2.83 5.13 6.81
N LEU A 40 -3.19 3.94 6.33
CA LEU A 40 -4.45 3.29 6.68
C LEU A 40 -4.51 2.93 8.18
N ILE A 41 -3.45 2.33 8.72
CA ILE A 41 -3.37 1.94 10.13
C ILE A 41 -3.26 3.16 11.04
N GLU A 42 -2.42 4.15 10.70
CA GLU A 42 -2.26 5.39 11.48
C GLU A 42 -3.57 6.17 11.62
N GLN A 43 -4.44 6.14 10.60
CA GLN A 43 -5.76 6.76 10.68
C GLN A 43 -6.67 6.09 11.72
N ILE A 44 -6.47 4.81 12.04
CA ILE A 44 -7.25 4.10 13.07
C ILE A 44 -6.62 4.29 14.45
N VAL A 45 -5.31 4.05 14.58
CA VAL A 45 -4.64 4.06 15.89
C VAL A 45 -4.26 5.46 16.38
N GLY A 46 -4.20 6.45 15.48
CA GLY A 46 -3.69 7.79 15.82
C GLY A 46 -2.24 7.72 16.28
N ASP A 47 -1.97 8.39 17.40
CA ASP A 47 -0.62 8.52 17.97
C ASP A 47 -0.26 7.43 19.00
N ASP A 48 -1.07 6.39 19.18
CA ASP A 48 -0.86 5.39 20.23
C ASP A 48 0.33 4.48 19.95
N PHE A 49 0.63 4.26 18.68
CA PHE A 49 1.73 3.39 18.22
C PHE A 49 2.67 4.14 17.27
N LYS A 50 3.88 3.59 17.16
CA LYS A 50 4.74 3.87 16.02
C LYS A 50 4.49 2.81 14.94
N VAL A 51 4.09 3.23 13.74
CA VAL A 51 3.88 2.33 12.61
C VAL A 51 5.12 2.33 11.72
N ASP A 52 5.87 1.24 11.74
CA ASP A 52 7.06 1.04 10.90
C ASP A 52 6.69 0.26 9.62
N VAL A 53 7.46 0.47 8.54
CA VAL A 53 7.21 -0.13 7.22
C VAL A 53 8.35 -1.07 6.85
N LEU A 54 8.01 -2.20 6.22
CA LEU A 54 9.01 -3.15 5.72
C LEU A 54 9.64 -2.70 4.41
N VAL A 55 8.82 -2.45 3.40
CA VAL A 55 9.28 -2.00 2.09
C VAL A 55 9.48 -0.50 2.13
N PRO A 56 10.72 0.02 2.04
CA PRO A 56 10.98 1.45 2.11
C PRO A 56 10.45 2.18 0.87
N ALA A 57 10.25 3.49 1.00
CA ALA A 57 9.84 4.34 -0.11
C ALA A 57 10.77 4.18 -1.32
N GLY A 58 10.19 4.03 -2.52
CA GLY A 58 10.89 3.88 -3.79
C GLY A 58 11.35 2.46 -4.10
N ALA A 59 11.27 1.50 -3.18
CA ALA A 59 11.51 0.09 -3.46
C ALA A 59 10.26 -0.58 -4.06
N SER A 60 10.47 -1.60 -4.91
CA SER A 60 9.38 -2.43 -5.42
C SER A 60 9.10 -3.58 -4.46
N PRO A 61 7.84 -3.77 -4.02
CA PRO A 61 7.45 -4.94 -3.24
C PRO A 61 7.69 -6.27 -3.95
N GLU A 62 7.67 -6.29 -5.28
CA GLU A 62 7.82 -7.51 -6.08
C GLU A 62 9.25 -8.08 -6.03
N SER A 63 10.24 -7.21 -5.87
CA SER A 63 11.66 -7.59 -5.80
C SER A 63 12.28 -7.35 -4.42
N PHE A 64 11.46 -7.07 -3.41
CA PHE A 64 11.93 -6.76 -2.08
C PHE A 64 12.38 -8.01 -1.32
N GLU A 65 13.56 -7.95 -0.74
CA GLU A 65 14.09 -8.98 0.16
C GLU A 65 14.34 -8.38 1.55
N PRO A 66 13.61 -8.84 2.58
CA PRO A 66 13.79 -8.36 3.95
C PRO A 66 15.15 -8.77 4.53
N THR A 67 15.77 -7.85 5.24
CA THR A 67 17.00 -8.13 5.98
C THR A 67 16.73 -8.91 7.28
N PRO A 68 17.71 -9.68 7.82
CA PRO A 68 17.56 -10.35 9.12
C PRO A 68 17.23 -9.38 10.25
N ARG A 69 17.72 -8.14 10.19
CA ARG A 69 17.41 -7.09 11.18
C ARG A 69 15.92 -6.69 11.15
N GLN A 70 15.34 -6.58 9.98
CA GLN A 70 13.90 -6.30 9.82
C GLN A 70 13.06 -7.45 10.36
N TYR A 71 13.46 -8.70 10.11
CA TYR A 71 12.78 -9.87 10.67
C TYR A 71 12.77 -9.87 12.20
N VAL A 72 13.92 -9.56 12.84
CA VAL A 72 13.98 -9.41 14.30
C VAL A 72 13.09 -8.28 14.80
N ALA A 73 13.01 -7.16 14.08
CA ALA A 73 12.17 -6.04 14.44
C ALA A 73 10.67 -6.37 14.35
N LEU A 74 10.26 -7.13 13.31
CA LEU A 74 8.89 -7.66 13.17
C LEU A 74 8.48 -8.52 14.36
N ASN A 75 9.35 -9.43 14.80
CA ASN A 75 9.05 -10.31 15.95
C ASN A 75 8.83 -9.55 17.26
N ARG A 76 9.36 -8.33 17.38
CA ARG A 76 9.20 -7.45 18.55
C ARG A 76 7.96 -6.55 18.47
N SER A 77 7.29 -6.49 17.32
CA SER A 77 6.10 -5.68 17.15
C SER A 77 4.88 -6.29 17.87
N LYS A 78 3.86 -5.48 18.07
CA LYS A 78 2.57 -5.93 18.61
C LYS A 78 1.73 -6.62 17.56
N LEU A 79 1.59 -6.01 16.38
CA LEU A 79 0.92 -6.59 15.23
C LEU A 79 1.72 -6.29 13.95
N VAL A 80 1.54 -7.13 12.95
CA VAL A 80 2.11 -7.01 11.60
C VAL A 80 0.97 -7.08 10.59
N PHE A 81 0.66 -5.96 9.95
CA PHE A 81 -0.37 -5.87 8.91
C PHE A 81 0.27 -6.10 7.54
N ASN A 82 -0.29 -7.00 6.78
CA ASN A 82 0.20 -7.36 5.45
C ASN A 82 -0.95 -7.43 4.46
N VAL A 83 -0.64 -7.27 3.16
CA VAL A 83 -1.61 -7.48 2.08
C VAL A 83 -2.00 -8.95 2.01
N GLY A 84 -1.03 -9.85 2.27
CA GLY A 84 -1.21 -11.30 2.24
C GLY A 84 -1.16 -11.93 0.84
N LEU A 85 -0.90 -11.11 -0.19
CA LEU A 85 -0.90 -11.53 -1.59
C LEU A 85 0.46 -11.31 -2.29
N ILE A 86 1.37 -10.55 -1.68
CA ILE A 86 2.68 -10.23 -2.25
C ILE A 86 3.65 -11.37 -1.93
N ASP A 87 4.43 -11.81 -2.89
CA ASP A 87 5.32 -12.98 -2.77
C ASP A 87 6.30 -12.89 -1.59
N PHE A 88 6.92 -11.71 -1.38
CA PHE A 88 7.84 -11.55 -0.27
C PHE A 88 7.15 -11.70 1.10
N GLU A 89 5.89 -11.26 1.23
CA GLU A 89 5.11 -11.41 2.45
C GLU A 89 4.86 -12.89 2.73
N GLN A 90 4.43 -13.63 1.71
CA GLN A 90 4.16 -15.07 1.84
C GLN A 90 5.42 -15.83 2.25
N ASN A 91 6.57 -15.50 1.65
CA ASN A 91 7.85 -16.13 1.97
C ASN A 91 8.34 -15.74 3.36
N LEU A 92 8.31 -14.44 3.72
CA LEU A 92 8.78 -13.94 5.01
C LEU A 92 7.93 -14.42 6.17
N LEU A 93 6.60 -14.44 5.99
CA LEU A 93 5.64 -14.67 7.07
C LEU A 93 5.23 -16.16 7.20
N ARG A 94 5.62 -17.01 6.27
CA ARG A 94 5.33 -18.46 6.31
C ARG A 94 5.77 -19.11 7.61
N ASP A 95 6.99 -18.80 8.04
CA ASP A 95 7.62 -19.39 9.22
C ASP A 95 7.66 -18.39 10.40
N PHE A 96 6.76 -17.41 10.39
CA PHE A 96 6.69 -16.43 11.47
C PHE A 96 6.21 -17.09 12.76
N PRO A 97 6.98 -16.97 13.89
CA PRO A 97 6.75 -17.77 15.09
C PRO A 97 5.41 -17.47 15.78
N ASP A 98 4.98 -16.22 15.78
CA ASP A 98 3.76 -15.76 16.45
C ASP A 98 2.71 -15.33 15.41
N ARG A 99 2.00 -16.33 14.87
CA ARG A 99 1.00 -16.12 13.81
C ARG A 99 -0.18 -15.27 14.23
N GLU A 100 -0.47 -15.17 15.52
CA GLU A 100 -1.57 -14.35 16.03
C GLU A 100 -1.30 -12.85 15.84
N LYS A 101 -0.04 -12.47 15.71
CA LYS A 101 0.33 -11.08 15.37
C LYS A 101 0.14 -10.74 13.90
N LEU A 102 -0.02 -11.73 13.03
CA LEU A 102 -0.14 -11.50 11.59
C LEU A 102 -1.57 -11.17 11.21
N VAL A 103 -1.77 -9.98 10.67
CA VAL A 103 -3.08 -9.49 10.21
C VAL A 103 -3.09 -9.42 8.69
N ASN A 104 -3.75 -10.39 8.05
CA ASN A 104 -3.95 -10.40 6.61
C ASN A 104 -5.12 -9.48 6.25
N LEU A 105 -4.83 -8.39 5.54
CA LEU A 105 -5.81 -7.37 5.16
C LEU A 105 -6.63 -7.73 3.91
N SER A 106 -6.26 -8.76 3.13
CA SER A 106 -7.05 -9.20 1.96
C SER A 106 -8.25 -10.07 2.32
N ARG A 107 -8.41 -10.44 3.58
CA ARG A 107 -9.49 -11.33 4.02
C ARG A 107 -10.86 -10.75 3.64
N GLY A 108 -11.70 -11.56 2.99
CA GLY A 108 -13.04 -11.14 2.56
C GLY A 108 -13.09 -10.29 1.29
N ILE A 109 -11.95 -9.93 0.69
CA ILE A 109 -11.89 -9.24 -0.60
C ILE A 109 -12.04 -10.27 -1.72
N ARG A 110 -12.88 -9.96 -2.72
CA ARG A 110 -12.94 -10.75 -3.95
C ARG A 110 -11.64 -10.57 -4.72
N LEU A 111 -10.83 -11.61 -4.76
CA LEU A 111 -9.55 -11.58 -5.44
C LEU A 111 -9.71 -11.66 -6.96
N LEU A 112 -8.90 -10.89 -7.68
CA LEU A 112 -8.89 -10.84 -9.15
C LEU A 112 -7.62 -11.49 -9.67
N GLU A 113 -7.74 -12.18 -10.81
CA GLU A 113 -6.57 -12.66 -11.55
C GLU A 113 -5.82 -11.46 -12.12
N GLY A 114 -4.49 -11.46 -11.99
CA GLY A 114 -3.62 -10.43 -12.51
C GLY A 114 -2.98 -10.84 -13.82
N SER A 115 -2.68 -9.88 -14.67
CA SER A 115 -1.80 -10.09 -15.84
C SER A 115 -0.34 -10.33 -15.46
N CYS A 116 0.01 -10.18 -14.17
CA CYS A 116 1.31 -10.54 -13.58
C CYS A 116 1.42 -12.03 -13.24
N ALA A 117 0.38 -12.82 -13.53
CA ALA A 117 0.36 -14.24 -13.28
C ALA A 117 1.39 -14.94 -14.15
N HIS A 118 2.42 -15.52 -13.56
CA HIS A 118 3.29 -16.49 -14.23
C HIS A 118 2.48 -17.77 -14.53
N GLY A 119 1.62 -17.69 -15.53
CA GLY A 119 0.80 -18.80 -15.99
C GLY A 119 1.64 -19.85 -16.70
N HIS A 120 2.07 -20.85 -16.00
CA HIS A 120 2.29 -22.15 -16.64
C HIS A 120 0.89 -22.71 -16.94
N THR A 121 0.48 -22.58 -18.22
CA THR A 121 -0.66 -23.31 -18.76
C THR A 121 -0.38 -24.79 -18.67
N HIS A 122 -0.84 -25.43 -17.59
CA HIS A 122 -1.06 -26.87 -17.59
C HIS A 122 -2.49 -27.11 -18.04
N GLU A 123 -2.63 -27.80 -19.18
CA GLU A 123 -3.90 -28.37 -19.62
C GLU A 123 -4.56 -29.17 -18.48
N PRO A 124 -5.91 -29.17 -18.37
CA PRO A 124 -6.61 -29.85 -17.30
C PRO A 124 -6.66 -31.36 -17.58
N THR A 125 -5.67 -32.10 -17.13
CA THR A 125 -5.78 -33.55 -16.97
C THR A 125 -6.08 -33.87 -15.53
N GLY A 126 -7.31 -34.28 -15.33
CA GLY A 126 -8.04 -34.72 -14.18
C GLY A 126 -7.35 -35.10 -12.87
N LYS A 127 -8.02 -34.73 -11.82
CA LYS A 127 -8.07 -35.11 -10.40
C LYS A 127 -7.59 -34.00 -9.47
N ALA A 128 -8.59 -33.31 -8.91
CA ALA A 128 -8.46 -32.43 -7.76
C ALA A 128 -7.76 -33.16 -6.59
N ARG A 129 -6.55 -32.75 -6.27
CA ARG A 129 -5.99 -32.86 -4.94
C ARG A 129 -5.90 -31.44 -4.42
N ALA A 130 -6.53 -31.18 -3.28
CA ALA A 130 -6.34 -29.94 -2.52
C ALA A 130 -4.87 -29.88 -2.14
N SER A 131 -4.08 -29.18 -2.97
CA SER A 131 -2.73 -28.74 -2.62
C SER A 131 -2.86 -27.32 -2.15
N GLU A 132 -2.22 -26.99 -1.05
CA GLU A 132 -1.95 -25.62 -0.60
C GLU A 132 -1.20 -24.90 -1.74
N GLY A 133 -1.97 -24.43 -2.73
CA GLY A 133 -1.44 -23.80 -3.93
C GLY A 133 -1.02 -22.38 -3.61
N HIS A 134 0.22 -22.08 -3.86
CA HIS A 134 0.69 -20.71 -4.00
C HIS A 134 -0.27 -19.96 -4.92
N ALA A 135 -0.70 -18.76 -4.50
CA ALA A 135 -1.63 -17.90 -5.23
C ALA A 135 -0.96 -17.30 -6.49
N HIS A 136 -0.33 -18.17 -7.32
CA HIS A 136 0.20 -17.75 -8.59
C HIS A 136 -0.96 -17.33 -9.50
N GLY A 137 -1.00 -16.06 -9.84
CA GLY A 137 -2.01 -15.51 -10.72
C GLY A 137 -2.99 -14.53 -10.10
N ILE A 138 -2.94 -14.30 -8.80
CA ILE A 138 -3.78 -13.27 -8.15
C ILE A 138 -3.03 -11.95 -8.13
N ASP A 139 -3.72 -10.88 -8.55
CA ASP A 139 -3.21 -9.52 -8.48
C ASP A 139 -3.14 -9.07 -7.01
N PRO A 140 -1.98 -8.60 -6.50
CA PRO A 140 -1.86 -8.18 -5.11
C PRO A 140 -2.33 -6.75 -4.83
N HIS A 141 -2.59 -5.92 -5.85
CA HIS A 141 -2.73 -4.46 -5.74
C HIS A 141 -4.09 -4.01 -5.19
N ILE A 142 -4.63 -4.71 -4.18
CA ILE A 142 -5.94 -4.41 -3.56
C ILE A 142 -6.00 -2.99 -2.96
N TRP A 143 -4.88 -2.44 -2.50
CA TRP A 143 -4.81 -1.12 -1.87
C TRP A 143 -5.05 0.05 -2.83
N THR A 144 -5.13 -0.20 -4.13
CA THR A 144 -5.42 0.84 -5.13
C THR A 144 -6.93 1.07 -5.33
N SER A 145 -7.78 0.23 -4.75
CA SER A 145 -9.24 0.33 -4.81
C SER A 145 -9.82 0.94 -3.53
N PRO A 146 -10.60 2.04 -3.59
CA PRO A 146 -11.30 2.57 -2.43
C PRO A 146 -12.22 1.55 -1.77
N ARG A 147 -12.87 0.68 -2.54
CA ARG A 147 -13.77 -0.36 -2.04
C ARG A 147 -13.02 -1.46 -1.31
N ALA A 148 -11.89 -1.89 -1.85
CA ALA A 148 -11.03 -2.87 -1.18
C ALA A 148 -10.40 -2.27 0.09
N LEU A 149 -10.00 -0.98 0.10
CA LEU A 149 -9.50 -0.29 1.28
C LEU A 149 -10.50 -0.27 2.44
N LYS A 150 -11.80 -0.19 2.16
CA LYS A 150 -12.83 -0.29 3.21
C LYS A 150 -12.80 -1.65 3.90
N GLN A 151 -12.67 -2.75 3.15
CA GLN A 151 -12.53 -4.08 3.72
C GLN A 151 -11.20 -4.25 4.45
N MET A 152 -10.11 -3.70 3.91
CA MET A 152 -8.80 -3.70 4.58
C MET A 152 -8.85 -2.94 5.91
N ALA A 153 -9.51 -1.77 5.94
CA ALA A 153 -9.72 -1.00 7.16
C ALA A 153 -10.56 -1.77 8.19
N ALA A 154 -11.60 -2.50 7.75
CA ALA A 154 -12.40 -3.35 8.63
C ALA A 154 -11.55 -4.47 9.26
N ASN A 155 -10.75 -5.16 8.45
CA ASN A 155 -9.86 -6.22 8.94
C ASN A 155 -8.82 -5.69 9.93
N ALA A 156 -8.28 -4.50 9.67
CA ALA A 156 -7.34 -3.82 10.57
C ALA A 156 -8.01 -3.43 11.90
N TYR A 157 -9.19 -2.81 11.81
CA TYR A 157 -9.96 -2.39 12.98
C TYR A 157 -10.34 -3.59 13.87
N ASP A 158 -10.81 -4.69 13.30
CA ASP A 158 -11.16 -5.90 14.05
C ASP A 158 -9.96 -6.48 14.81
N ALA A 159 -8.78 -6.53 14.16
CA ALA A 159 -7.55 -6.98 14.81
C ALA A 159 -7.11 -6.02 15.93
N LEU A 160 -7.17 -4.72 15.70
CA LEU A 160 -6.82 -3.70 16.69
C LEU A 160 -7.76 -3.73 17.89
N ARG A 161 -9.07 -3.82 17.66
CA ARG A 161 -10.08 -3.92 18.73
C ARG A 161 -9.91 -5.19 19.56
N THR A 162 -9.56 -6.30 18.93
CA THR A 162 -9.30 -7.57 19.62
C THR A 162 -8.05 -7.51 20.48
N SER A 163 -6.98 -6.91 19.96
CA SER A 163 -5.69 -6.83 20.67
C SER A 163 -5.63 -5.70 21.70
N PHE A 164 -6.42 -4.63 21.53
CA PHE A 164 -6.42 -3.42 22.35
C PHE A 164 -7.86 -2.97 22.66
N PRO A 165 -8.63 -3.76 23.45
CA PRO A 165 -10.09 -3.54 23.64
C PRO A 165 -10.43 -2.23 24.35
N ASP A 166 -9.52 -1.65 25.11
CA ASP A 166 -9.76 -0.42 25.88
C ASP A 166 -9.69 0.87 25.06
N SER A 167 -9.35 0.77 23.77
CA SER A 167 -9.19 1.93 22.89
C SER A 167 -10.49 2.34 22.22
N VAL A 168 -11.33 3.10 22.90
CA VAL A 168 -12.60 3.63 22.38
C VAL A 168 -12.39 4.50 21.14
N ARG A 169 -11.27 5.24 21.06
CA ARG A 169 -10.93 6.10 19.92
C ARG A 169 -10.79 5.37 18.58
N TYR A 170 -10.45 4.09 18.58
CA TYR A 170 -10.28 3.33 17.32
C TYR A 170 -11.61 3.18 16.59
N THR A 171 -12.72 3.05 17.30
CA THR A 171 -14.05 3.00 16.70
C THR A 171 -14.39 4.32 16.00
N GLU A 172 -14.23 5.43 16.69
CA GLU A 172 -14.46 6.77 16.10
C GLU A 172 -13.57 7.04 14.90
N ASN A 173 -12.29 6.72 15.00
CA ASN A 173 -11.33 6.92 13.92
C ASN A 173 -11.65 6.04 12.71
N TYR A 174 -12.01 4.78 12.94
CA TYR A 174 -12.44 3.87 11.90
C TYR A 174 -13.70 4.36 11.18
N GLU A 175 -14.73 4.83 11.90
CA GLU A 175 -15.92 5.40 11.30
C GLU A 175 -15.60 6.63 10.44
N LYS A 176 -14.75 7.54 10.92
CA LYS A 176 -14.26 8.68 10.13
C LYS A 176 -13.52 8.24 8.86
N LEU A 177 -12.69 7.20 8.99
CA LEU A 177 -11.97 6.62 7.84
C LEU A 177 -12.93 6.06 6.80
N LEU A 178 -13.98 5.34 7.22
CA LEU A 178 -15.00 4.81 6.30
C LEU A 178 -15.71 5.94 5.53
N VAL A 179 -16.09 7.03 6.21
CA VAL A 179 -16.70 8.20 5.55
C VAL A 179 -15.76 8.80 4.49
N ARG A 180 -14.46 8.91 4.80
CA ARG A 180 -13.46 9.40 3.84
C ARG A 180 -13.32 8.48 2.62
N LEU A 181 -13.32 7.17 2.83
CA LEU A 181 -13.23 6.17 1.76
C LEU A 181 -14.49 6.16 0.89
N ASP A 182 -15.69 6.31 1.47
CA ASP A 182 -16.95 6.45 0.72
C ASP A 182 -16.97 7.72 -0.13
N SER A 183 -16.48 8.82 0.43
CA SER A 183 -16.35 10.09 -0.30
C SER A 183 -15.37 9.96 -1.47
N LEU A 184 -14.25 9.29 -1.26
CA LEU A 184 -13.26 9.01 -2.30
C LEU A 184 -13.85 8.14 -3.43
N ASP A 185 -14.53 7.02 -3.09
CA ASP A 185 -15.16 6.12 -4.06
C ASP A 185 -16.14 6.89 -4.95
N THR A 186 -17.00 7.71 -4.32
CA THR A 186 -17.97 8.55 -5.02
C THR A 186 -17.29 9.56 -5.95
N ALA A 187 -16.26 10.25 -5.45
CA ALA A 187 -15.54 11.25 -6.23
C ALA A 187 -14.80 10.62 -7.43
N CYS A 188 -14.18 9.46 -7.24
CA CYS A 188 -13.51 8.71 -8.32
C CYS A 188 -14.52 8.30 -9.40
N ALA A 189 -15.65 7.71 -9.00
CA ALA A 189 -16.70 7.27 -9.93
C ALA A 189 -17.22 8.44 -10.77
N GLU A 190 -17.51 9.56 -10.13
CA GLU A 190 -18.06 10.76 -10.80
C GLU A 190 -17.04 11.38 -11.76
N ALA A 191 -15.79 11.56 -11.32
CA ALA A 191 -14.73 12.13 -12.16
C ALA A 191 -14.47 11.27 -13.41
N LEU A 192 -14.38 9.95 -13.26
CA LEU A 192 -14.17 9.02 -14.39
C LEU A 192 -15.34 9.05 -15.37
N ARG A 193 -16.58 9.08 -14.86
CA ARG A 193 -17.80 9.17 -15.66
C ARG A 193 -17.85 10.47 -16.46
N GLN A 194 -17.58 11.62 -15.82
CA GLN A 194 -17.59 12.95 -16.47
C GLN A 194 -16.54 13.05 -17.56
N ALA A 195 -15.33 12.53 -17.30
CA ALA A 195 -14.24 12.53 -18.26
C ALA A 195 -14.34 11.43 -19.32
N ASN A 196 -15.38 10.60 -19.28
CA ASN A 196 -15.61 9.48 -20.21
C ASN A 196 -14.37 8.58 -20.37
N VAL A 197 -13.72 8.23 -19.25
CA VAL A 197 -12.56 7.33 -19.23
C VAL A 197 -13.05 5.88 -19.26
N HIS A 198 -12.53 5.09 -20.19
CA HIS A 198 -12.87 3.67 -20.34
C HIS A 198 -11.66 2.75 -20.32
N THR A 199 -10.47 3.27 -20.59
CA THR A 199 -9.26 2.47 -20.75
C THR A 199 -8.08 3.15 -20.07
N ILE A 200 -7.32 2.38 -19.31
CA ILE A 200 -6.04 2.75 -18.70
C ILE A 200 -4.93 1.99 -19.43
N VAL A 201 -3.93 2.68 -19.96
CA VAL A 201 -2.69 2.06 -20.42
C VAL A 201 -1.61 2.35 -19.40
N ILE A 202 -1.02 1.30 -18.84
CA ILE A 202 -0.07 1.40 -17.73
C ILE A 202 1.10 0.43 -17.94
N TYR A 203 2.31 0.79 -17.50
CA TYR A 203 3.46 -0.10 -17.65
C TYR A 203 3.26 -1.39 -16.86
N HIS A 204 3.26 -1.31 -15.53
CA HIS A 204 2.97 -2.42 -14.62
C HIS A 204 1.50 -2.35 -14.17
N PRO A 205 0.71 -3.45 -14.22
CA PRO A 205 -0.74 -3.43 -14.04
C PRO A 205 -1.19 -3.27 -12.59
N ALA A 206 -0.77 -2.19 -11.94
CA ALA A 206 -1.07 -1.94 -10.52
C ALA A 206 -2.47 -1.40 -10.23
N LEU A 207 -3.34 -1.21 -11.22
CA LEU A 207 -4.67 -0.61 -11.05
C LEU A 207 -5.81 -1.58 -11.36
N THR A 208 -5.58 -2.90 -11.26
CA THR A 208 -6.57 -3.93 -11.62
C THR A 208 -7.86 -3.81 -10.80
N TYR A 209 -7.76 -3.67 -9.48
CA TYR A 209 -8.93 -3.53 -8.60
C TYR A 209 -9.64 -2.19 -8.81
N TYR A 210 -8.87 -1.10 -8.98
CA TYR A 210 -9.42 0.20 -9.32
C TYR A 210 -10.19 0.15 -10.65
N ALA A 211 -9.60 -0.44 -11.67
CA ALA A 211 -10.23 -0.59 -12.98
C ALA A 211 -11.53 -1.42 -12.89
N ALA A 212 -11.51 -2.53 -12.15
CA ALA A 212 -12.68 -3.37 -11.94
C ALA A 212 -13.82 -2.65 -11.22
N ASP A 213 -13.51 -1.83 -10.21
CA ASP A 213 -14.49 -1.07 -9.44
C ASP A 213 -15.29 -0.08 -10.31
N TYR A 214 -14.65 0.50 -11.31
CA TYR A 214 -15.24 1.56 -12.15
C TYR A 214 -15.52 1.11 -13.59
N GLY A 215 -15.42 -0.19 -13.88
CA GLY A 215 -15.70 -0.75 -15.21
C GLY A 215 -14.74 -0.27 -16.29
N LEU A 216 -13.48 0.01 -15.92
CA LEU A 216 -12.42 0.38 -16.83
C LEU A 216 -11.67 -0.86 -17.31
N GLU A 217 -11.14 -0.78 -18.51
CA GLU A 217 -10.20 -1.77 -19.04
C GLU A 217 -8.77 -1.33 -18.75
N GLN A 218 -7.94 -2.21 -18.20
CA GLN A 218 -6.52 -1.97 -17.98
C GLN A 218 -5.70 -2.74 -19.03
N LEU A 219 -4.89 -2.01 -19.80
CA LEU A 219 -3.93 -2.55 -20.75
C LEU A 219 -2.51 -2.38 -20.20
N ALA A 220 -1.83 -3.48 -19.92
CA ALA A 220 -0.47 -3.46 -19.38
C ALA A 220 0.58 -3.48 -20.50
N VAL A 221 1.63 -2.66 -20.35
CA VAL A 221 2.79 -2.66 -21.24
C VAL A 221 3.65 -3.89 -20.99
N GLU A 222 3.98 -4.18 -19.74
CA GLU A 222 4.66 -5.42 -19.38
C GLU A 222 3.76 -6.64 -19.54
N HIS A 223 4.36 -7.80 -19.69
CA HIS A 223 3.66 -9.07 -19.78
C HIS A 223 4.31 -10.09 -18.83
N ASP A 224 3.55 -10.60 -17.88
CA ASP A 224 4.00 -11.56 -16.85
C ASP A 224 5.26 -11.10 -16.08
N GLY A 225 5.30 -9.83 -15.68
CA GLY A 225 6.44 -9.27 -14.94
C GLY A 225 7.73 -9.14 -15.76
N LYS A 226 7.63 -9.28 -17.11
CA LYS A 226 8.77 -9.23 -18.04
C LYS A 226 8.65 -8.06 -18.99
N GLU A 227 9.79 -7.64 -19.56
CA GLU A 227 9.80 -6.69 -20.66
C GLU A 227 8.96 -7.19 -21.84
N PRO A 228 8.16 -6.31 -22.45
CA PRO A 228 7.24 -6.69 -23.51
C PRO A 228 7.98 -7.15 -24.77
N SER A 229 7.46 -8.19 -25.41
CA SER A 229 7.94 -8.56 -26.75
C SER A 229 7.49 -7.53 -27.80
N ALA A 230 8.23 -7.41 -28.91
CA ALA A 230 7.86 -6.51 -30.01
C ALA A 230 6.44 -6.79 -30.54
N ARG A 231 6.01 -8.05 -30.57
CA ARG A 231 4.64 -8.43 -30.97
C ARG A 231 3.59 -7.94 -29.98
N HIS A 232 3.86 -8.02 -28.69
CA HIS A 232 2.96 -7.51 -27.65
C HIS A 232 2.83 -6.00 -27.75
N LEU A 233 3.95 -5.28 -27.89
CA LEU A 233 3.96 -3.83 -28.06
C LEU A 233 3.16 -3.38 -29.29
N ALA A 234 3.36 -4.03 -30.45
CA ALA A 234 2.63 -3.69 -31.66
C ALA A 234 1.11 -3.82 -31.48
N ARG A 235 0.65 -4.89 -30.83
CA ARG A 235 -0.79 -5.08 -30.53
C ARG A 235 -1.32 -4.05 -29.54
N LEU A 236 -0.56 -3.77 -28.47
CA LEU A 236 -0.92 -2.75 -27.47
C LEU A 236 -1.08 -1.38 -28.12
N ILE A 237 -0.12 -0.98 -28.96
CA ILE A 237 -0.14 0.29 -29.69
C ILE A 237 -1.36 0.40 -30.61
N GLU A 238 -1.66 -0.64 -31.37
CA GLU A 238 -2.84 -0.69 -32.24
C GLU A 238 -4.13 -0.55 -31.44
N GLU A 239 -4.23 -1.26 -30.31
CA GLU A 239 -5.39 -1.21 -29.43
C GLU A 239 -5.54 0.15 -28.75
N ALA A 240 -4.46 0.73 -28.23
CA ALA A 240 -4.44 2.04 -27.61
C ALA A 240 -4.87 3.15 -28.61
N ARG A 241 -4.42 3.06 -29.87
CA ARG A 241 -4.86 3.95 -30.95
C ARG A 241 -6.36 3.81 -31.23
N ARG A 242 -6.85 2.59 -31.38
CA ARG A 242 -8.27 2.30 -31.62
C ARG A 242 -9.16 2.87 -30.51
N LYS A 243 -8.70 2.77 -29.26
CA LYS A 243 -9.39 3.29 -28.07
C LYS A 243 -9.14 4.78 -27.82
N LYS A 244 -8.37 5.44 -28.69
CA LYS A 244 -8.01 6.86 -28.59
C LYS A 244 -7.41 7.24 -27.23
N VAL A 245 -6.54 6.36 -26.71
CA VAL A 245 -5.85 6.58 -25.45
C VAL A 245 -4.97 7.84 -25.55
N ARG A 246 -5.07 8.72 -24.58
CA ARG A 246 -4.31 9.99 -24.54
C ARG A 246 -3.19 10.01 -23.51
N ARG A 247 -3.09 8.99 -22.66
CA ARG A 247 -2.07 8.87 -21.62
C ARG A 247 -1.61 7.44 -21.46
N VAL A 248 -0.31 7.28 -21.25
CA VAL A 248 0.32 6.02 -20.87
C VAL A 248 0.99 6.22 -19.53
N PHE A 249 0.53 5.47 -18.53
CA PHE A 249 1.00 5.60 -17.15
C PHE A 249 2.20 4.70 -16.87
N TYR A 250 3.07 5.13 -15.96
CA TYR A 250 4.19 4.33 -15.50
C TYR A 250 4.55 4.66 -14.04
N GLN A 251 5.10 3.70 -13.35
CA GLN A 251 5.60 3.83 -12.00
C GLN A 251 7.11 4.13 -12.00
N ALA A 252 7.59 4.78 -10.92
CA ALA A 252 8.99 5.21 -10.80
C ALA A 252 10.00 4.05 -10.85
N GLN A 253 9.56 2.86 -10.50
CA GLN A 253 10.38 1.65 -10.42
C GLN A 253 10.68 1.04 -11.81
N TYR A 254 9.98 1.49 -12.86
CA TYR A 254 10.07 0.95 -14.21
C TYR A 254 10.67 1.93 -15.23
N PRO A 255 11.28 1.43 -16.33
CA PRO A 255 11.94 2.29 -17.31
C PRO A 255 10.96 3.21 -18.05
N ALA A 256 11.11 4.52 -17.83
CA ALA A 256 10.30 5.54 -18.51
C ALA A 256 10.52 5.58 -20.03
N SER A 257 11.65 5.07 -20.53
CA SER A 257 12.01 5.10 -21.95
C SER A 257 11.01 4.33 -22.83
N THR A 258 10.67 3.10 -22.47
CA THR A 258 9.69 2.27 -23.18
C THR A 258 8.33 2.94 -23.23
N VAL A 259 7.89 3.52 -22.11
CA VAL A 259 6.59 4.22 -22.03
C VAL A 259 6.56 5.47 -22.88
N LYS A 260 7.66 6.24 -22.92
CA LYS A 260 7.75 7.43 -23.78
C LYS A 260 7.63 7.07 -25.25
N VAL A 261 8.32 6.03 -25.72
CA VAL A 261 8.24 5.56 -27.11
C VAL A 261 6.80 5.17 -27.49
N ILE A 262 6.12 4.42 -26.60
CA ILE A 262 4.71 4.03 -26.82
C ILE A 262 3.82 5.27 -26.89
N ALA A 263 3.99 6.19 -25.91
CA ALA A 263 3.18 7.40 -25.86
C ALA A 263 3.36 8.28 -27.11
N GLU A 264 4.60 8.48 -27.55
CA GLU A 264 4.91 9.21 -28.80
C GLU A 264 4.27 8.54 -30.02
N ASP A 265 4.36 7.23 -30.13
CA ASP A 265 3.85 6.47 -31.26
C ASP A 265 2.31 6.53 -31.39
N ILE A 266 1.58 6.63 -30.27
CA ILE A 266 0.11 6.77 -30.27
C ILE A 266 -0.37 8.23 -30.17
N GLY A 267 0.54 9.20 -30.10
CA GLY A 267 0.21 10.62 -29.92
C GLY A 267 -0.32 10.94 -28.52
N ALA A 268 0.08 10.16 -27.50
CA ALA A 268 -0.32 10.31 -26.10
C ALA A 268 0.78 10.96 -25.25
N ARG A 269 0.47 11.25 -24.00
CA ARG A 269 1.44 11.73 -23.00
C ARG A 269 1.83 10.59 -22.07
N SER A 270 3.11 10.50 -21.71
CA SER A 270 3.58 9.64 -20.63
C SER A 270 3.35 10.32 -19.29
N VAL A 271 2.72 9.63 -18.33
CA VAL A 271 2.36 10.16 -17.01
C VAL A 271 2.91 9.26 -15.92
N LYS A 272 3.69 9.82 -15.01
CA LYS A 272 4.21 9.09 -13.86
C LYS A 272 3.18 9.05 -12.74
N ILE A 273 2.93 7.85 -12.19
CA ILE A 273 2.14 7.63 -10.98
C ILE A 273 2.96 6.84 -9.95
N ASP A 274 2.54 6.87 -8.70
CA ASP A 274 3.14 6.05 -7.65
C ASP A 274 2.04 5.37 -6.81
N PRO A 275 1.64 4.13 -7.16
CA PRO A 275 0.63 3.38 -6.40
C PRO A 275 1.06 3.04 -4.97
N LEU A 276 2.34 3.19 -4.64
CA LEU A 276 2.91 2.91 -3.32
C LEU A 276 3.10 4.15 -2.43
N ARG A 277 2.58 5.32 -2.84
CA ARG A 277 2.66 6.53 -2.02
C ARG A 277 1.93 6.33 -0.69
N GLU A 278 2.50 6.88 0.38
CA GLU A 278 2.07 6.66 1.77
C GLU A 278 0.62 7.09 2.04
N ASP A 279 0.24 8.32 1.71
CA ASP A 279 -1.15 8.76 1.84
C ASP A 279 -2.00 8.12 0.75
N VAL A 280 -2.55 6.94 1.05
CA VAL A 280 -3.27 6.12 0.08
C VAL A 280 -4.56 6.80 -0.42
N ILE A 281 -5.27 7.54 0.43
CA ILE A 281 -6.52 8.22 0.07
C ILE A 281 -6.23 9.36 -0.90
N GLU A 282 -5.29 10.25 -0.54
CA GLU A 282 -4.88 11.36 -1.38
C GLU A 282 -4.29 10.85 -2.71
N ASN A 283 -3.52 9.77 -2.64
CA ASN A 283 -2.88 9.18 -3.81
C ASN A 283 -3.88 8.64 -4.83
N ILE A 284 -4.91 7.93 -4.39
CA ILE A 284 -5.96 7.43 -5.30
C ILE A 284 -6.71 8.62 -5.93
N GLY A 285 -7.00 9.66 -5.16
CA GLY A 285 -7.57 10.90 -5.68
C GLY A 285 -6.68 11.56 -6.75
N GLU A 286 -5.35 11.60 -6.52
CA GLU A 286 -4.39 12.13 -7.49
C GLU A 286 -4.32 11.27 -8.76
N ILE A 287 -4.25 9.96 -8.63
CA ILE A 287 -4.29 9.03 -9.77
C ILE A 287 -5.57 9.27 -10.58
N THR A 288 -6.72 9.43 -9.92
CA THR A 288 -7.99 9.72 -10.58
C THR A 288 -7.94 11.05 -11.34
N ARG A 289 -7.40 12.11 -10.71
CA ARG A 289 -7.21 13.41 -11.39
C ARG A 289 -6.33 13.28 -12.62
N GLN A 290 -5.25 12.51 -12.53
CA GLN A 290 -4.37 12.27 -13.67
C GLN A 290 -5.04 11.41 -14.77
N LEU A 291 -5.91 10.47 -14.43
CA LEU A 291 -6.70 9.72 -15.39
C LEU A 291 -7.71 10.59 -16.14
N THR A 292 -8.26 11.59 -15.49
CA THR A 292 -9.38 12.41 -16.01
C THR A 292 -8.93 13.72 -16.62
N SER A 293 -7.76 14.30 -16.26
CA SER A 293 -7.31 15.60 -16.75
C SER A 293 -7.11 15.61 -18.28
N GLY A 294 -7.65 16.64 -18.99
CA GLY A 294 -7.47 16.86 -20.44
C GLY A 294 -8.18 15.86 -21.34
N ASN A 295 -9.26 15.27 -20.90
CA ASN A 295 -10.23 14.58 -21.75
C ASN A 295 -11.34 15.52 -22.24
N GLU A 296 -11.19 16.82 -21.98
CA GLU A 296 -12.04 17.89 -22.50
C GLU A 296 -11.77 18.21 -23.97
#